data_7a86bc56ad20d23f7d6008b0374eac72
#
_entry.id   7a86bc56ad20d23f7d6008b0374eac72
#
_cell.length_a   1.000
_cell.length_b   1.000
_cell.length_c   1.000
_cell.angle_alpha   90.00
_cell.angle_beta   90.00
_cell.angle_gamma   90.00
#
_symmetry.space_group_name_H-M   'P 1'
#
loop_
_entity.id
_entity.type
_entity.pdbx_description
1 polymer ?
#
loop_
_entity_poly.entity_id
_entity_poly.type
_entity_poly.pdbx_seq_one_letter_code
_entity_poly.pdbx_strand_id
1 'polypeptide(L)'
;PFMSNALFNPLNLINETSSKTKADLVNVNGFLEYKPIRGLSLKATIGVETLIYTSNNYNSSRYLYGASSASLSSNQQTTIVNENIMNYDLTVHDDHNLNFMGGFTYQQYLGTSFGASGTDFISDAPEAWGLGAAANFGTPSSGYTKWVLMSYLARANYSYKGRYMATVSFRADGSSRY
;
A
#
# COMPACT_ATOMS: atom_id res chain seq x y z
N PRO A 1 -18.54 30.84 39.53
CA PRO A 1 -17.14 30.80 39.19
C PRO A 1 -17.00 30.09 37.87
N PHE A 2 -16.73 30.86 36.79
CA PHE A 2 -16.43 30.27 35.49
C PHE A 2 -15.04 29.66 35.60
N MET A 3 -14.92 28.36 35.34
CA MET A 3 -13.65 27.66 35.21
C MET A 3 -12.95 28.16 33.94
N SER A 4 -12.10 29.17 34.09
CA SER A 4 -11.41 29.83 32.98
C SER A 4 -10.17 29.11 32.47
N ASN A 5 -9.87 27.91 32.94
CA ASN A 5 -8.65 27.19 32.59
C ASN A 5 -8.71 26.42 31.24
N ALA A 6 -9.75 26.59 30.47
CA ALA A 6 -9.93 25.90 29.19
C ALA A 6 -10.02 26.83 27.95
N LEU A 7 -9.82 28.14 28.11
CA LEU A 7 -9.84 29.09 26.99
C LEU A 7 -8.41 29.25 26.44
N PHE A 8 -8.01 28.35 25.55
CA PHE A 8 -6.81 28.53 24.77
C PHE A 8 -7.08 29.53 23.64
N ASN A 9 -6.09 30.42 23.38
CA ASN A 9 -6.15 31.30 22.25
C ASN A 9 -6.04 30.47 20.94
N PRO A 10 -7.05 30.48 20.05
CA PRO A 10 -6.98 29.73 18.79
C PRO A 10 -5.78 30.09 17.91
N LEU A 11 -5.29 31.34 17.99
CA LEU A 11 -4.10 31.78 17.27
C LEU A 11 -2.83 31.10 17.77
N ASN A 12 -2.76 30.71 19.05
CA ASN A 12 -1.63 29.94 19.56
C ASN A 12 -1.57 28.56 18.89
N LEU A 13 -2.72 27.87 18.73
CA LEU A 13 -2.78 26.59 18.05
C LEU A 13 -2.30 26.69 16.59
N ILE A 14 -2.64 27.76 15.89
CA ILE A 14 -2.31 27.93 14.47
C ILE A 14 -0.83 28.32 14.29
N ASN A 15 -0.32 29.22 15.15
CA ASN A 15 1.01 29.80 14.96
C ASN A 15 2.13 28.97 15.57
N GLU A 16 1.83 28.19 16.62
CA GLU A 16 2.84 27.47 17.38
C GLU A 16 2.88 25.96 17.10
N THR A 17 2.09 25.51 16.12
CA THR A 17 2.12 24.12 15.68
C THR A 17 2.37 23.99 14.19
N SER A 18 3.13 23.00 13.79
CA SER A 18 3.35 22.63 12.40
C SER A 18 3.12 21.13 12.26
N SER A 19 2.15 20.74 11.41
CA SER A 19 1.88 19.34 11.11
C SER A 19 1.80 19.18 9.59
N LYS A 20 2.78 18.51 9.03
CA LYS A 20 2.90 18.33 7.57
C LYS A 20 2.99 16.84 7.27
N THR A 21 2.09 16.35 6.44
CA THR A 21 2.13 14.99 5.91
C THR A 21 2.27 15.06 4.39
N LYS A 22 3.27 14.36 3.88
CA LYS A 22 3.52 14.18 2.46
C LYS A 22 3.25 12.73 2.10
N ALA A 23 2.52 12.51 1.00
CA ALA A 23 2.28 11.20 0.43
C ALA A 23 2.79 11.17 -1.01
N ASP A 24 3.74 10.29 -1.29
CA ASP A 24 4.26 10.04 -2.63
C ASP A 24 3.79 8.66 -3.08
N LEU A 25 3.00 8.61 -4.17
CA LEU A 25 2.52 7.38 -4.78
C LEU A 25 3.18 7.18 -6.15
N VAL A 26 3.83 6.03 -6.32
CA VAL A 26 4.34 5.58 -7.62
C VAL A 26 3.63 4.27 -7.96
N ASN A 27 2.95 4.23 -9.10
CA ASN A 27 2.29 3.04 -9.60
C ASN A 27 2.72 2.80 -11.06
N VAL A 28 3.31 1.65 -11.32
CA VAL A 28 3.79 1.24 -12.63
C VAL A 28 3.20 -0.13 -12.97
N ASN A 29 2.52 -0.22 -14.10
CA ASN A 29 1.93 -1.46 -14.59
C ASN A 29 2.34 -1.70 -16.03
N GLY A 30 2.65 -2.96 -16.35
CA GLY A 30 2.97 -3.39 -17.68
C GLY A 30 2.45 -4.79 -17.94
N PHE A 31 2.20 -5.10 -19.20
CA PHE A 31 1.82 -6.45 -19.61
C PHE A 31 2.44 -6.81 -20.95
N LEU A 32 2.59 -8.11 -21.16
CA LEU A 32 2.95 -8.73 -22.43
C LEU A 32 1.87 -9.77 -22.78
N GLU A 33 1.35 -9.70 -23.96
CA GLU A 33 0.44 -10.70 -24.51
C GLU A 33 1.08 -11.37 -25.73
N TYR A 34 1.05 -12.71 -25.75
CA TYR A 34 1.59 -13.52 -26.82
C TYR A 34 0.55 -14.55 -27.30
N LYS A 35 0.31 -14.58 -28.59
CA LYS A 35 -0.67 -15.46 -29.27
C LYS A 35 0.07 -16.40 -30.25
N PRO A 36 0.67 -17.50 -29.75
CA PRO A 36 1.50 -18.39 -30.57
C PRO A 36 0.72 -19.14 -31.65
N ILE A 37 -0.53 -19.50 -31.36
CA ILE A 37 -1.41 -20.23 -32.28
C ILE A 37 -2.84 -19.69 -32.18
N ARG A 38 -3.67 -20.01 -33.16
CA ARG A 38 -5.08 -19.61 -33.15
C ARG A 38 -5.80 -20.19 -31.92
N GLY A 39 -6.52 -19.34 -31.21
CA GLY A 39 -7.27 -19.70 -30.00
C GLY A 39 -6.44 -19.63 -28.70
N LEU A 40 -5.10 -19.62 -28.74
CA LEU A 40 -4.26 -19.55 -27.55
C LEU A 40 -3.75 -18.12 -27.28
N SER A 41 -4.01 -17.60 -26.11
CA SER A 41 -3.49 -16.33 -25.60
C SER A 41 -2.78 -16.55 -24.27
N LEU A 42 -1.56 -16.06 -24.18
CA LEU A 42 -0.74 -16.05 -22.97
C LEU A 42 -0.52 -14.58 -22.58
N LYS A 43 -0.92 -14.18 -21.39
CA LYS A 43 -0.73 -12.82 -20.89
C LYS A 43 0.02 -12.85 -19.57
N ALA A 44 1.12 -12.11 -19.51
CA ALA A 44 1.86 -11.83 -18.29
C ALA A 44 1.70 -10.36 -17.94
N THR A 45 1.31 -10.06 -16.71
CA THR A 45 1.15 -8.71 -16.18
C THR A 45 2.07 -8.55 -14.98
N ILE A 46 2.74 -7.42 -14.88
CA ILE A 46 3.48 -7.01 -13.68
C ILE A 46 3.02 -5.62 -13.25
N GLY A 47 2.78 -5.46 -11.97
CA GLY A 47 2.46 -4.18 -11.34
C GLY A 47 3.35 -3.96 -10.12
N VAL A 48 3.80 -2.72 -9.95
CA VAL A 48 4.53 -2.28 -8.76
C VAL A 48 3.89 -0.98 -8.29
N GLU A 49 3.45 -0.98 -7.04
CA GLU A 49 2.96 0.20 -6.35
C GLU A 49 3.83 0.48 -5.14
N THR A 50 4.31 1.71 -5.02
CA THR A 50 5.03 2.18 -3.83
C THR A 50 4.37 3.44 -3.32
N LEU A 51 4.01 3.44 -2.04
CA LEU A 51 3.40 4.54 -1.33
C LEU A 51 4.29 4.90 -0.14
N ILE A 52 4.71 6.15 -0.07
CA ILE A 52 5.56 6.68 0.99
C ILE A 52 4.81 7.80 1.68
N TYR A 53 4.58 7.64 2.98
CA TYR A 53 4.08 8.70 3.86
C TYR A 53 5.21 9.22 4.74
N THR A 54 5.41 10.52 4.71
CA THR A 54 6.32 11.20 5.62
C THR A 54 5.52 12.23 6.41
N SER A 55 5.56 12.14 7.74
CA SER A 55 4.88 13.08 8.64
C SER A 55 5.89 13.78 9.54
N ASN A 56 5.77 15.10 9.58
CA ASN A 56 6.60 15.98 10.38
C ASN A 56 5.67 16.80 11.27
N ASN A 57 5.76 16.61 12.58
CA ASN A 57 4.97 17.35 13.54
C ASN A 57 5.92 18.13 14.46
N TYR A 58 5.56 19.34 14.75
CA TYR A 58 6.29 20.23 15.63
C TYR A 58 5.34 21.09 16.46
N ASN A 59 5.61 21.21 17.75
CA ASN A 59 5.01 22.19 18.63
C ASN A 59 6.13 23.04 19.24
N SER A 60 6.00 24.36 19.15
CA SER A 60 7.00 25.27 19.67
C SER A 60 7.01 25.32 21.20
N SER A 61 8.04 25.93 21.78
CA SER A 61 8.14 26.20 23.22
C SER A 61 7.02 27.09 23.77
N ARG A 62 6.30 27.79 22.90
CA ARG A 62 5.17 28.69 23.24
C ARG A 62 3.81 28.02 23.14
N TYR A 63 3.78 26.76 22.67
CA TYR A 63 2.54 26.01 22.54
C TYR A 63 2.00 25.58 23.90
N LEU A 64 0.84 26.09 24.25
CA LEU A 64 0.10 25.74 25.48
C LEU A 64 0.95 25.70 26.76
N TYR A 65 1.95 26.56 26.88
CA TYR A 65 2.88 26.61 28.03
C TYR A 65 3.63 25.29 28.27
N GLY A 66 3.75 24.47 27.26
CA GLY A 66 4.43 23.18 27.31
C GLY A 66 5.88 23.24 26.83
N ALA A 67 6.55 22.12 26.95
CA ALA A 67 7.84 21.92 26.32
C ALA A 67 7.69 21.84 24.80
N SER A 68 8.66 22.36 24.05
CA SER A 68 8.71 22.15 22.60
C SER A 68 8.81 20.65 22.29
N SER A 69 8.14 20.21 21.24
CA SER A 69 8.15 18.79 20.84
C SER A 69 8.19 18.63 19.33
N ALA A 70 8.89 17.62 18.88
CA ALA A 70 8.97 17.28 17.46
C ALA A 70 8.85 15.77 17.26
N SER A 71 8.23 15.37 16.15
CA SER A 71 8.23 13.99 15.72
C SER A 71 8.37 13.90 14.20
N LEU A 72 9.17 12.95 13.76
CA LEU A 72 9.32 12.56 12.35
C LEU A 72 8.93 11.11 12.20
N SER A 73 8.14 10.79 11.19
CA SER A 73 7.86 9.41 10.84
C SER A 73 7.85 9.22 9.33
N SER A 74 8.29 8.05 8.91
CA SER A 74 8.24 7.61 7.52
C SER A 74 7.67 6.20 7.47
N ASN A 75 6.67 6.02 6.62
CA ASN A 75 6.05 4.73 6.35
C ASN A 75 6.11 4.48 4.85
N GLN A 76 6.73 3.39 4.46
CA GLN A 76 6.81 2.97 3.07
C GLN A 76 6.09 1.63 2.90
N GLN A 77 5.25 1.55 1.88
CA GLN A 77 4.53 0.35 1.50
C GLN A 77 4.83 0.07 0.03
N THR A 78 5.26 -1.14 -0.27
CA THR A 78 5.50 -1.59 -1.64
C THR A 78 4.71 -2.86 -1.90
N THR A 79 3.88 -2.83 -2.93
CA THR A 79 3.13 -3.99 -3.41
C THR A 79 3.63 -4.34 -4.81
N ILE A 80 3.98 -5.61 -5.00
CA ILE A 80 4.34 -6.18 -6.30
C ILE A 80 3.29 -7.22 -6.64
N VAL A 81 2.73 -7.14 -7.84
CA VAL A 81 1.77 -8.10 -8.37
C VAL A 81 2.30 -8.64 -9.69
N ASN A 82 2.30 -9.96 -9.83
CA ASN A 82 2.56 -10.63 -11.09
C ASN A 82 1.40 -11.59 -11.39
N GLU A 83 0.80 -11.45 -12.55
CA GLU A 83 -0.30 -12.28 -13.01
C GLU A 83 0.06 -12.92 -14.35
N ASN A 84 -0.10 -14.22 -14.46
CA ASN A 84 0.13 -14.97 -15.66
C ASN A 84 -1.15 -15.74 -15.99
N ILE A 85 -1.74 -15.44 -17.14
CA ILE A 85 -3.02 -15.98 -17.57
C ILE A 85 -2.85 -16.62 -18.95
N MET A 86 -3.32 -17.84 -19.06
CA MET A 86 -3.46 -18.57 -20.32
C MET A 86 -4.95 -18.71 -20.64
N ASN A 87 -5.35 -18.36 -21.83
CA ASN A 87 -6.67 -18.66 -22.36
C ASN A 87 -6.54 -19.49 -23.64
N TYR A 88 -7.39 -20.50 -23.77
CA TYR A 88 -7.45 -21.33 -24.98
C TYR A 88 -8.90 -21.53 -25.41
N ASP A 89 -9.23 -21.03 -26.58
CA ASP A 89 -10.52 -21.14 -27.21
C ASP A 89 -10.47 -22.21 -28.31
N LEU A 90 -11.36 -23.17 -28.24
CA LEU A 90 -11.46 -24.28 -29.17
C LEU A 90 -12.91 -24.45 -29.60
N THR A 91 -13.14 -24.47 -30.92
CA THR A 91 -14.42 -24.82 -31.52
C THR A 91 -14.26 -26.16 -32.26
N VAL A 92 -15.10 -27.13 -31.95
CA VAL A 92 -15.10 -28.46 -32.55
C VAL A 92 -16.42 -28.69 -33.24
N HIS A 93 -16.40 -29.03 -34.56
CA HIS A 93 -17.58 -29.31 -35.36
C HIS A 93 -18.65 -28.18 -35.33
N ASP A 94 -18.23 -26.92 -35.22
CA ASP A 94 -19.06 -25.71 -35.19
C ASP A 94 -20.12 -25.65 -34.06
N ASP A 95 -20.43 -26.77 -33.44
CA ASP A 95 -21.47 -26.92 -32.43
C ASP A 95 -20.90 -26.89 -30.98
N HIS A 96 -19.64 -27.23 -30.79
CA HIS A 96 -19.01 -27.35 -29.49
C HIS A 96 -18.00 -26.24 -29.31
N ASN A 97 -18.27 -25.30 -28.41
CA ASN A 97 -17.32 -24.27 -28.00
C ASN A 97 -16.78 -24.54 -26.62
N LEU A 98 -15.48 -24.57 -26.52
CA LEU A 98 -14.73 -24.81 -25.30
C LEU A 98 -13.80 -23.62 -25.06
N ASN A 99 -13.82 -23.08 -23.84
CA ASN A 99 -12.87 -22.08 -23.40
C ASN A 99 -12.20 -22.56 -22.13
N PHE A 100 -10.89 -22.66 -22.14
CA PHE A 100 -10.07 -23.01 -21.01
C PHE A 100 -9.28 -21.80 -20.55
N MET A 101 -9.30 -21.52 -19.26
CA MET A 101 -8.47 -20.50 -18.65
C MET A 101 -7.65 -21.13 -17.51
N GLY A 102 -6.35 -20.89 -17.52
CA GLY A 102 -5.44 -21.20 -16.43
C GLY A 102 -4.73 -19.94 -15.99
N GLY A 103 -4.46 -19.80 -14.70
CA GLY A 103 -3.77 -18.62 -14.20
C GLY A 103 -2.97 -18.88 -12.95
N PHE A 104 -1.93 -18.08 -12.80
CA PHE A 104 -1.11 -18.00 -11.61
C PHE A 104 -0.95 -16.52 -11.25
N THR A 105 -1.21 -16.20 -9.97
CA THR A 105 -0.99 -14.87 -9.42
C THR A 105 0.01 -14.94 -8.27
N TYR A 106 0.93 -13.98 -8.23
CA TYR A 106 1.85 -13.75 -7.14
C TYR A 106 1.70 -12.31 -6.69
N GLN A 107 1.46 -12.10 -5.40
CA GLN A 107 1.43 -10.78 -4.79
C GLN A 107 2.35 -10.76 -3.58
N GLN A 108 3.21 -9.75 -3.51
CA GLN A 108 4.06 -9.48 -2.35
C GLN A 108 3.77 -8.08 -1.82
N TYR A 109 3.59 -7.99 -0.53
CA TYR A 109 3.52 -6.73 0.20
C TYR A 109 4.76 -6.62 1.09
N LEU A 110 5.34 -5.43 1.10
CA LEU A 110 6.42 -5.03 1.99
C LEU A 110 6.06 -3.68 2.62
N GLY A 111 5.95 -3.64 3.93
CA GLY A 111 5.77 -2.43 4.72
C GLY A 111 6.96 -2.20 5.63
N THR A 112 7.50 -0.99 5.61
CA THR A 112 8.52 -0.53 6.55
C THR A 112 8.08 0.77 7.20
N SER A 113 8.39 0.94 8.47
CA SER A 113 8.12 2.17 9.19
C SER A 113 9.32 2.56 10.06
N PHE A 114 9.48 3.85 10.24
CA PHE A 114 10.45 4.44 11.14
C PHE A 114 9.84 5.69 11.76
N GLY A 115 10.10 5.90 13.06
CA GLY A 115 9.66 7.09 13.79
C GLY A 115 10.67 7.49 14.84
N ALA A 116 10.85 8.79 15.02
CA ALA A 116 11.66 9.39 16.07
C ALA A 116 10.99 10.66 16.59
N SER A 117 11.22 10.97 17.86
CA SER A 117 10.66 12.16 18.50
C SER A 117 11.64 12.71 19.54
N GLY A 118 11.42 13.96 19.91
CA GLY A 118 12.18 14.60 20.96
C GLY A 118 11.41 15.78 21.55
N THR A 119 11.80 16.21 22.72
CA THR A 119 11.23 17.36 23.43
C THR A 119 12.33 18.25 24.01
N ASP A 120 11.93 19.45 24.44
CA ASP A 120 12.79 20.44 25.08
C ASP A 120 13.94 20.89 24.16
N PHE A 121 13.58 21.51 23.03
CA PHE A 121 14.53 22.08 22.10
C PHE A 121 15.03 23.44 22.59
N ILE A 122 16.34 23.69 22.43
CA ILE A 122 16.97 24.98 22.76
C ILE A 122 16.46 26.10 21.86
N SER A 123 16.05 25.78 20.62
CA SER A 123 15.58 26.74 19.63
C SER A 123 14.43 26.14 18.81
N ASP A 124 13.43 26.97 18.52
CA ASP A 124 12.28 26.62 17.67
C ASP A 124 12.60 26.72 16.17
N ALA A 125 13.75 27.30 15.78
CA ALA A 125 14.07 27.61 14.39
C ALA A 125 14.17 26.41 13.44
N PRO A 126 14.69 25.22 13.84
CA PRO A 126 14.74 24.06 12.97
C PRO A 126 13.41 23.32 12.82
N GLU A 127 12.40 23.65 13.65
CA GLU A 127 11.14 22.89 13.76
C GLU A 127 11.42 21.37 13.93
N ALA A 128 10.68 20.52 13.19
CA ALA A 128 10.83 19.06 13.26
C ALA A 128 12.17 18.53 12.71
N TRP A 129 12.93 19.32 11.97
CA TRP A 129 14.20 18.87 11.34
C TRP A 129 15.41 18.90 12.27
N GLY A 130 15.24 19.41 13.46
CA GLY A 130 16.32 19.54 14.46
C GLY A 130 16.29 18.49 15.57
N LEU A 131 15.81 17.27 15.36
CA LEU A 131 15.63 16.26 16.40
C LEU A 131 16.89 16.01 17.26
N GLY A 132 18.08 16.09 16.64
CA GLY A 132 19.35 15.92 17.36
C GLY A 132 19.67 17.00 18.41
N ALA A 133 18.92 18.12 18.42
CA ALA A 133 19.06 19.20 19.39
C ALA A 133 18.05 19.12 20.54
N ALA A 134 17.25 18.06 20.63
CA ALA A 134 16.33 17.84 21.74
C ALA A 134 17.10 17.53 23.03
N ALA A 135 16.63 18.05 24.15
CA ALA A 135 17.18 17.69 25.47
C ALA A 135 16.72 16.29 25.89
N ASN A 136 15.50 15.89 25.49
CA ASN A 136 14.96 14.58 25.78
C ASN A 136 14.59 13.86 24.48
N PHE A 137 15.14 12.68 24.26
CA PHE A 137 14.85 11.85 23.10
C PHE A 137 13.76 10.83 23.40
N GLY A 138 12.76 10.75 22.54
CA GLY A 138 11.84 9.63 22.52
C GLY A 138 12.54 8.37 22.00
N THR A 139 12.10 7.21 22.43
CA THR A 139 12.61 5.93 21.91
C THR A 139 12.27 5.83 20.43
N PRO A 140 13.26 5.71 19.52
CA PRO A 140 12.99 5.48 18.10
C PRO A 140 12.21 4.18 17.90
N SER A 141 11.29 4.20 16.97
CA SER A 141 10.49 3.03 16.60
C SER A 141 10.75 2.64 15.14
N SER A 142 10.72 1.34 14.90
CA SER A 142 10.78 0.81 13.54
C SER A 142 9.85 -0.38 13.40
N GLY A 143 9.32 -0.58 12.21
CA GLY A 143 8.45 -1.70 11.90
C GLY A 143 8.78 -2.30 10.55
N TYR A 144 8.56 -3.61 10.44
CA TYR A 144 8.72 -4.37 9.20
C TYR A 144 7.59 -5.37 9.09
N THR A 145 6.92 -5.37 7.94
CA THR A 145 5.86 -6.32 7.63
C THR A 145 6.06 -6.82 6.20
N LYS A 146 6.08 -8.13 6.04
CA LYS A 146 6.13 -8.77 4.72
C LYS A 146 5.14 -9.92 4.68
N TRP A 147 4.41 -10.02 3.57
CA TRP A 147 3.60 -11.18 3.28
C TRP A 147 3.56 -11.44 1.78
N VAL A 148 3.25 -12.67 1.43
CA VAL A 148 3.13 -13.16 0.06
C VAL A 148 1.81 -13.91 -0.07
N LEU A 149 1.12 -13.67 -1.18
CA LEU A 149 -0.07 -14.41 -1.60
C LEU A 149 0.21 -15.03 -2.96
N MET A 150 -0.07 -16.32 -3.10
CA MET A 150 0.00 -17.03 -4.37
C MET A 150 -1.36 -17.68 -4.64
N SER A 151 -1.81 -17.58 -5.88
CA SER A 151 -3.09 -18.17 -6.27
C SER A 151 -2.95 -18.90 -7.60
N TYR A 152 -3.53 -20.09 -7.65
CA TYR A 152 -3.71 -20.87 -8.86
C TYR A 152 -5.18 -20.90 -9.20
N LEU A 153 -5.52 -20.64 -10.44
CA LEU A 153 -6.90 -20.68 -10.91
C LEU A 153 -7.00 -21.44 -12.22
N ALA A 154 -8.11 -22.16 -12.37
CA ALA A 154 -8.47 -22.85 -13.59
C ALA A 154 -9.97 -22.73 -13.81
N ARG A 155 -10.37 -22.54 -15.06
CA ARG A 155 -11.77 -22.50 -15.47
C ARG A 155 -11.93 -23.18 -16.81
N ALA A 156 -12.99 -23.95 -16.95
CA ALA A 156 -13.43 -24.52 -18.21
C ALA A 156 -14.89 -24.12 -18.44
N ASN A 157 -15.14 -23.51 -19.58
CA ASN A 157 -16.47 -23.18 -20.08
C ASN A 157 -16.75 -24.08 -21.29
N TYR A 158 -17.94 -24.66 -21.33
CA TYR A 158 -18.43 -25.46 -22.45
C TYR A 158 -19.79 -24.95 -22.92
N SER A 159 -19.97 -24.85 -24.23
CA SER A 159 -21.26 -24.52 -24.83
C SER A 159 -21.54 -25.45 -26.01
N TYR A 160 -22.72 -26.06 -26.01
CA TYR A 160 -23.23 -26.89 -27.10
C TYR A 160 -24.37 -26.18 -27.81
N LYS A 161 -24.18 -25.92 -29.09
CA LYS A 161 -25.14 -25.24 -30.00
C LYS A 161 -25.66 -23.91 -29.46
N GLY A 162 -24.92 -23.26 -28.55
CA GLY A 162 -25.37 -22.03 -27.90
C GLY A 162 -26.57 -22.21 -26.95
N ARG A 163 -27.01 -23.45 -26.69
CA ARG A 163 -28.21 -23.76 -25.87
C ARG A 163 -27.87 -24.37 -24.52
N TYR A 164 -26.88 -25.23 -24.45
CA TYR A 164 -26.47 -25.90 -23.22
C TYR A 164 -25.10 -25.39 -22.85
N MET A 165 -24.99 -24.86 -21.64
CA MET A 165 -23.75 -24.25 -21.16
C MET A 165 -23.40 -24.85 -19.80
N ALA A 166 -22.10 -25.12 -19.61
CA ALA A 166 -21.56 -25.57 -18.35
C ALA A 166 -20.26 -24.83 -18.05
N THR A 167 -20.04 -24.49 -16.78
CA THR A 167 -18.81 -23.86 -16.30
C THR A 167 -18.32 -24.61 -15.08
N VAL A 168 -17.02 -24.93 -15.05
CA VAL A 168 -16.33 -25.46 -13.89
C VAL A 168 -15.17 -24.52 -13.58
N SER A 169 -15.00 -24.16 -12.30
CA SER A 169 -13.92 -23.30 -11.84
C SER A 169 -13.26 -23.91 -10.61
N PHE A 170 -11.95 -23.77 -10.54
CA PHE A 170 -11.12 -24.15 -9.39
C PHE A 170 -10.20 -23.00 -9.03
N ARG A 171 -10.00 -22.78 -7.71
CA ARG A 171 -9.02 -21.84 -7.18
C ARG A 171 -8.37 -22.40 -5.93
N ALA A 172 -7.06 -22.26 -5.85
CA ALA A 172 -6.28 -22.57 -4.66
C ALA A 172 -5.41 -21.36 -4.29
N ASP A 173 -5.49 -20.92 -3.04
CA ASP A 173 -4.77 -19.77 -2.52
C ASP A 173 -3.83 -20.21 -1.39
N GLY A 174 -2.60 -19.74 -1.43
CA GLY A 174 -1.61 -19.86 -0.38
C GLY A 174 -1.20 -18.49 0.12
N SER A 175 -1.21 -18.28 1.43
CA SER A 175 -0.82 -17.03 2.07
C SER A 175 0.26 -17.26 3.12
N SER A 176 1.27 -16.40 3.18
CA SER A 176 2.25 -16.37 4.27
C SER A 176 1.83 -15.47 5.44
N ARG A 177 0.66 -14.89 5.39
CA ARG A 177 0.11 -14.04 6.45
C ARG A 177 -0.70 -14.91 7.41
N TYR A 178 -0.26 -14.95 8.66
CA TYR A 178 -0.93 -15.61 9.77
C TYR A 178 -1.29 -14.56 10.81
#